data_33db5bf1058515b0b56e9dbfb643f016
#
_entry.id   33db5bf1058515b0b56e9dbfb643f016
#
_cell.length_a   1.000
_cell.length_b   1.000
_cell.length_c   1.000
_cell.angle_alpha   90.00
_cell.angle_beta   90.00
_cell.angle_gamma   90.00
#
_symmetry.space_group_name_H-M   'P 1'
#
loop_
_entity.id
_entity.type
_entity.pdbx_description
1 polymer ?
#
loop_
_entity_poly.entity_id
_entity_poly.type
_entity_poly.pdbx_seq_one_letter_code
_entity_poly.pdbx_strand_id
1 'polypeptide(L)'
;MSYSPDAVVIDANVLIGICAKEINKVLEATAVINEYSASGSLFYAPSVIAAEVLYILCNKRQSGELTESGHARAIKYLEAYMSMILPPPNGDTSLIVRANEILSGYGCSHSTDCLYIALAEDLAKTNEVELLTFDKGLEKQVAHKALSVKVHLLTPLIVN
;
A
#
# COMPACT_ATOMS: atom_id res chain seq x y z
N MET A 1 4.45 -21.89 -14.13
CA MET A 1 4.79 -20.44 -14.09
C MET A 1 4.14 -19.85 -12.85
N SER A 2 4.91 -19.14 -12.06
CA SER A 2 4.35 -18.34 -10.96
C SER A 2 3.56 -17.19 -11.59
N TYR A 3 2.29 -17.05 -11.20
CA TYR A 3 1.47 -15.91 -11.58
C TYR A 3 2.04 -14.65 -10.91
N SER A 4 2.29 -13.63 -11.70
CA SER A 4 2.71 -12.32 -11.18
C SER A 4 1.88 -11.23 -11.85
N PRO A 5 1.33 -10.27 -11.10
CA PRO A 5 0.56 -9.17 -11.69
C PRO A 5 1.47 -8.22 -12.49
N ASP A 6 0.89 -7.55 -13.49
CA ASP A 6 1.60 -6.50 -14.24
C ASP A 6 1.86 -5.28 -13.36
N ALA A 7 0.90 -4.95 -12.52
CA ALA A 7 0.93 -3.79 -11.63
C ALA A 7 0.48 -4.15 -10.20
N VAL A 8 1.13 -3.53 -9.24
CA VAL A 8 0.84 -3.69 -7.80
C VAL A 8 0.58 -2.32 -7.20
N VAL A 9 -0.60 -2.13 -6.60
CA VAL A 9 -0.87 -0.95 -5.78
C VAL A 9 -0.45 -1.29 -4.34
N ILE A 10 0.50 -0.53 -3.81
CA ILE A 10 1.02 -0.72 -2.45
C ILE A 10 0.27 0.17 -1.47
N ASP A 11 -0.32 -0.44 -0.44
CA ASP A 11 -0.91 0.30 0.69
C ASP A 11 0.18 0.84 1.64
N ALA A 12 -0.09 1.98 2.27
CA ALA A 12 0.84 2.62 3.20
C ALA A 12 1.30 1.70 4.34
N ASN A 13 0.42 0.83 4.84
CA ASN A 13 0.76 -0.09 5.93
C ASN A 13 1.87 -1.09 5.56
N VAL A 14 2.01 -1.43 4.30
CA VAL A 14 3.10 -2.30 3.80
C VAL A 14 4.43 -1.57 3.89
N LEU A 15 4.49 -0.32 3.43
CA LEU A 15 5.71 0.49 3.54
C LEU A 15 6.06 0.80 5.00
N ILE A 16 5.08 1.08 5.83
CA ILE A 16 5.30 1.30 7.27
C ILE A 16 5.94 0.07 7.91
N GLY A 17 5.40 -1.12 7.64
CA GLY A 17 5.94 -2.37 8.14
C GLY A 17 7.40 -2.60 7.75
N ILE A 18 7.77 -2.25 6.53
CA ILE A 18 9.15 -2.38 6.04
C ILE A 18 10.05 -1.29 6.62
N CYS A 19 9.67 -0.02 6.49
CA CYS A 19 10.50 1.12 6.89
C CYS A 19 10.74 1.15 8.39
N ALA A 20 9.71 0.89 9.19
CA ALA A 20 9.82 0.80 10.65
C ALA A 20 10.42 -0.53 11.14
N LYS A 21 10.69 -1.49 10.24
CA LYS A 21 11.13 -2.85 10.55
C LYS A 21 10.22 -3.54 11.58
N GLU A 22 8.92 -3.46 11.37
CA GLU A 22 7.97 -4.18 12.21
C GLU A 22 8.24 -5.68 12.12
N ILE A 23 8.64 -6.29 13.24
CA ILE A 23 9.20 -7.65 13.29
C ILE A 23 8.28 -8.71 12.70
N ASN A 24 6.98 -8.51 12.81
CA ASN A 24 5.96 -9.43 12.32
C ASN A 24 5.54 -9.17 10.86
N LYS A 25 6.01 -8.11 10.22
CA LYS A 25 5.59 -7.70 8.87
C LYS A 25 6.72 -7.57 7.87
N VAL A 26 7.91 -7.16 8.33
CA VAL A 26 9.02 -6.78 7.44
C VAL A 26 9.45 -7.91 6.52
N LEU A 27 9.54 -9.14 7.01
CA LEU A 27 10.03 -10.28 6.22
C LEU A 27 9.05 -10.64 5.10
N GLU A 28 7.77 -10.75 5.43
CA GLU A 28 6.74 -11.12 4.45
C GLU A 28 6.56 -10.02 3.40
N ALA A 29 6.43 -8.78 3.81
CA ALA A 29 6.29 -7.65 2.88
C ALA A 29 7.50 -7.53 1.94
N THR A 30 8.72 -7.64 2.47
CA THR A 30 9.93 -7.57 1.65
C THR A 30 10.04 -8.75 0.68
N ALA A 31 9.69 -9.96 1.11
CA ALA A 31 9.71 -11.14 0.24
C ALA A 31 8.76 -10.98 -0.95
N VAL A 32 7.52 -10.55 -0.70
CA VAL A 32 6.51 -10.37 -1.76
C VAL A 32 6.90 -9.25 -2.73
N ILE A 33 7.39 -8.12 -2.23
CA ILE A 33 7.85 -7.02 -3.09
C ILE A 33 9.04 -7.47 -3.96
N ASN A 34 9.98 -8.21 -3.39
CA ASN A 34 11.13 -8.73 -4.15
C ASN A 34 10.69 -9.73 -5.24
N GLU A 35 9.73 -10.60 -4.94
CA GLU A 35 9.17 -11.54 -5.91
C GLU A 35 8.50 -10.80 -7.07
N TYR A 36 7.64 -9.84 -6.78
CA TYR A 36 6.98 -9.04 -7.82
C TYR A 36 7.97 -8.20 -8.63
N SER A 37 8.96 -7.60 -7.97
CA SER A 37 10.01 -6.84 -8.65
C SER A 37 10.83 -7.72 -9.59
N ALA A 38 11.21 -8.92 -9.14
CA ALA A 38 11.94 -9.88 -9.96
C ALA A 38 11.14 -10.38 -11.16
N SER A 39 9.82 -10.39 -11.05
CA SER A 39 8.88 -10.78 -12.13
C SER A 39 8.56 -9.62 -13.09
N GLY A 40 9.05 -8.42 -12.81
CA GLY A 40 8.84 -7.24 -13.66
C GLY A 40 7.55 -6.46 -13.37
N SER A 41 6.87 -6.72 -12.26
CA SER A 41 5.70 -5.94 -11.85
C SER A 41 6.07 -4.48 -11.58
N LEU A 42 5.21 -3.55 -11.98
CA LEU A 42 5.35 -2.13 -11.66
C LEU A 42 4.55 -1.80 -10.38
N PHE A 43 5.12 -0.95 -9.54
CA PHE A 43 4.50 -0.54 -8.28
C PHE A 43 3.90 0.85 -8.40
N TYR A 44 2.69 1.01 -7.87
CA TYR A 44 1.92 2.25 -7.90
C TYR A 44 1.35 2.59 -6.52
N ALA A 45 1.17 3.87 -6.26
CA ALA A 45 0.40 4.35 -5.12
C ALA A 45 -0.16 5.76 -5.40
N PRO A 46 -1.25 6.17 -4.71
CA PRO A 46 -1.68 7.56 -4.69
C PRO A 46 -0.60 8.43 -4.04
N SER A 47 -0.52 9.70 -4.42
CA SER A 47 0.49 10.62 -3.88
C SER A 47 0.42 10.82 -2.36
N VAL A 48 -0.74 10.56 -1.76
CA VAL A 48 -0.95 10.63 -0.31
C VAL A 48 -0.11 9.64 0.49
N ILE A 49 0.39 8.56 -0.13
CA ILE A 49 1.15 7.51 0.57
C ILE A 49 2.36 8.06 1.34
N ALA A 50 3.09 9.00 0.76
CA ALA A 50 4.25 9.59 1.42
C ALA A 50 3.85 10.29 2.73
N ALA A 51 2.78 11.08 2.69
CA ALA A 51 2.27 11.79 3.87
C ALA A 51 1.78 10.82 4.96
N GLU A 52 1.08 9.76 4.58
CA GLU A 52 0.60 8.75 5.52
C GLU A 52 1.77 8.03 6.21
N VAL A 53 2.75 7.58 5.46
CA VAL A 53 3.92 6.89 6.02
C VAL A 53 4.72 7.82 6.91
N LEU A 54 4.99 9.04 6.47
CA LEU A 54 5.71 10.06 7.28
C LEU A 54 5.01 10.33 8.61
N TYR A 55 3.68 10.48 8.58
CA TYR A 55 2.89 10.71 9.79
C TYR A 55 3.04 9.56 10.79
N ILE A 56 2.92 8.32 10.35
CA ILE A 56 3.03 7.15 11.22
C ILE A 56 4.47 6.97 11.74
N LEU A 57 5.49 7.16 10.91
CA LEU A 57 6.89 7.09 11.35
C LEU A 57 7.21 8.17 12.39
N CYS A 58 6.67 9.36 12.22
CA CYS A 58 6.79 10.45 13.20
C CYS A 58 6.14 10.05 14.54
N ASN A 59 4.92 9.52 14.51
CA ASN A 59 4.23 9.05 15.71
C ASN A 59 4.99 7.93 16.43
N LYS A 60 5.54 6.97 15.69
CA LYS A 60 6.37 5.89 16.25
C LYS A 60 7.63 6.41 16.93
N ARG A 61 8.23 7.47 16.41
CA ARG A 61 9.34 8.15 17.07
C ARG A 61 8.88 8.84 18.35
N GLN A 62 7.77 9.58 18.31
CA GLN A 62 7.24 10.31 19.46
C GLN A 62 6.82 9.36 20.60
N SER A 63 6.27 8.20 20.27
CA SER A 63 5.88 7.17 21.26
C SER A 63 7.05 6.35 21.80
N GLY A 64 8.25 6.49 21.21
CA GLY A 64 9.42 5.70 21.61
C GLY A 64 9.49 4.31 20.97
N GLU A 65 8.57 3.94 20.09
CA GLU A 65 8.65 2.70 19.32
C GLU A 65 9.85 2.68 18.38
N LEU A 66 10.23 3.84 17.83
CA LEU A 66 11.44 4.05 17.06
C LEU A 66 12.41 4.95 17.81
N THR A 67 13.67 4.53 17.89
CA THR A 67 14.76 5.40 18.32
C THR A 67 14.99 6.48 17.28
N GLU A 68 15.76 7.52 17.61
CA GLU A 68 16.14 8.56 16.64
C GLU A 68 16.89 7.98 15.43
N SER A 69 17.83 7.09 15.67
CA SER A 69 18.57 6.40 14.59
C SER A 69 17.68 5.45 13.79
N GLY A 70 16.74 4.77 14.45
CA GLY A 70 15.74 3.93 13.80
C GLY A 70 14.80 4.72 12.89
N HIS A 71 14.35 5.89 13.35
CA HIS A 71 13.55 6.80 12.55
C HIS A 71 14.34 7.34 11.33
N ALA A 72 15.58 7.81 11.54
CA ALA A 72 16.43 8.28 10.43
C ALA A 72 16.65 7.19 9.36
N ARG A 73 16.84 5.94 9.80
CA ARG A 73 16.93 4.80 8.87
C ARG A 73 15.61 4.53 8.15
N ALA A 74 14.48 4.61 8.85
CA ALA A 74 13.16 4.42 8.25
C ALA A 74 12.88 5.45 7.14
N ILE A 75 13.29 6.71 7.33
CA ILE A 75 13.16 7.75 6.30
C ILE A 75 14.00 7.43 5.06
N LYS A 76 15.22 6.92 5.22
CA LYS A 76 16.04 6.50 4.09
C LYS A 76 15.42 5.33 3.30
N TYR A 77 14.81 4.37 3.99
CA TYR A 77 14.07 3.30 3.34
C TYR A 77 12.84 3.83 2.59
N LEU A 78 12.10 4.75 3.21
CA LEU A 78 10.96 5.37 2.54
C LEU A 78 11.39 6.08 1.26
N GLU A 79 12.45 6.86 1.30
CA GLU A 79 13.00 7.54 0.11
C GLU A 79 13.35 6.53 -0.99
N ALA A 80 14.01 5.44 -0.65
CA ALA A 80 14.37 4.39 -1.60
C ALA A 80 13.15 3.71 -2.21
N TYR A 81 12.14 3.35 -1.41
CA TYR A 81 10.90 2.74 -1.92
C TYR A 81 10.09 3.72 -2.77
N MET A 82 9.98 4.98 -2.36
CA MET A 82 9.26 5.99 -3.15
C MET A 82 9.90 6.25 -4.52
N SER A 83 11.21 6.01 -4.67
CA SER A 83 11.88 6.14 -5.97
C SER A 83 11.46 5.07 -6.99
N MET A 84 10.92 3.95 -6.55
CA MET A 84 10.43 2.86 -7.41
C MET A 84 8.90 2.81 -7.52
N ILE A 85 8.18 3.59 -6.74
CA ILE A 85 6.71 3.64 -6.79
C ILE A 85 6.28 4.74 -7.75
N LEU A 86 5.42 4.35 -8.71
CA LEU A 86 4.90 5.25 -9.71
C LEU A 86 3.62 5.95 -9.21
N PRO A 87 3.42 7.22 -9.58
CA PRO A 87 2.15 7.90 -9.31
C PRO A 87 1.02 7.34 -10.18
N PRO A 88 -0.25 7.67 -9.87
CA PRO A 88 -1.36 7.33 -10.75
C PRO A 88 -1.09 7.82 -12.18
N PRO A 89 -1.28 6.98 -13.22
CA PRO A 89 -0.93 7.33 -14.61
C PRO A 89 -1.58 8.62 -15.12
N ASN A 90 -2.81 8.90 -14.68
CA ASN A 90 -3.57 10.11 -15.03
C ASN A 90 -3.62 11.14 -13.88
N GLY A 91 -2.76 11.01 -12.87
CA GLY A 91 -2.71 11.85 -11.68
C GLY A 91 -3.80 11.52 -10.65
N ASP A 92 -3.61 11.99 -9.42
CA ASP A 92 -4.56 11.76 -8.32
C ASP A 92 -5.95 12.36 -8.61
N THR A 93 -6.02 13.47 -9.33
CA THR A 93 -7.28 14.14 -9.69
C THR A 93 -8.23 13.21 -10.45
N SER A 94 -7.72 12.33 -11.28
CA SER A 94 -8.52 11.36 -12.05
C SER A 94 -9.24 10.33 -11.18
N LEU A 95 -8.80 10.15 -9.93
CA LEU A 95 -9.33 9.17 -8.99
C LEU A 95 -10.47 9.72 -8.12
N ILE A 96 -10.62 11.05 -8.02
CA ILE A 96 -11.48 11.71 -7.01
C ILE A 96 -12.93 11.26 -7.11
N VAL A 97 -13.51 11.23 -8.31
CA VAL A 97 -14.92 10.88 -8.49
C VAL A 97 -15.18 9.46 -8.01
N ARG A 98 -14.35 8.51 -8.47
CA ARG A 98 -14.52 7.11 -8.09
C ARG A 98 -14.20 6.88 -6.60
N ALA A 99 -13.16 7.52 -6.08
CA ALA A 99 -12.83 7.47 -4.66
C ALA A 99 -13.99 7.96 -3.77
N ASN A 100 -14.66 9.05 -4.18
CA ASN A 100 -15.85 9.56 -3.48
C ASN A 100 -17.00 8.53 -3.48
N GLU A 101 -17.26 7.86 -4.60
CA GLU A 101 -18.28 6.82 -4.67
C GLU A 101 -17.97 5.65 -3.73
N ILE A 102 -16.71 5.20 -3.70
CA ILE A 102 -16.25 4.12 -2.82
C ILE A 102 -16.40 4.54 -1.36
N LEU A 103 -15.91 5.73 -1.00
CA LEU A 103 -15.96 6.28 0.35
C LEU A 103 -17.40 6.44 0.84
N SER A 104 -18.28 7.03 0.03
CA SER A 104 -19.69 7.23 0.35
C SER A 104 -20.42 5.91 0.51
N GLY A 105 -20.13 4.92 -0.33
CA GLY A 105 -20.70 3.58 -0.25
C GLY A 105 -20.29 2.81 1.01
N TYR A 106 -19.25 3.26 1.72
CA TYR A 106 -18.74 2.66 2.97
C TYR A 106 -18.97 3.55 4.20
N GLY A 107 -19.91 4.48 4.14
CA GLY A 107 -20.30 5.33 5.27
C GLY A 107 -19.24 6.35 5.67
N CYS A 108 -18.40 6.77 4.73
CA CYS A 108 -17.31 7.72 4.94
C CYS A 108 -16.28 7.27 6.01
N SER A 109 -16.15 5.98 6.22
CA SER A 109 -15.11 5.38 7.05
C SER A 109 -13.87 5.03 6.21
N HIS A 110 -12.68 4.97 6.86
CA HIS A 110 -11.41 4.62 6.19
C HIS A 110 -11.07 5.56 5.01
N SER A 111 -10.86 6.82 5.32
CA SER A 111 -10.84 7.93 4.35
C SER A 111 -9.80 7.84 3.23
N THR A 112 -8.67 7.18 3.43
CA THR A 112 -7.60 7.09 2.42
C THR A 112 -7.69 5.84 1.56
N ASP A 113 -8.26 4.75 2.06
CA ASP A 113 -8.38 3.47 1.34
C ASP A 113 -9.09 3.62 0.00
N CYS A 114 -10.05 4.52 -0.10
CA CYS A 114 -10.79 4.78 -1.32
C CYS A 114 -9.89 5.20 -2.50
N LEU A 115 -8.81 5.92 -2.25
CA LEU A 115 -7.86 6.32 -3.29
C LEU A 115 -7.03 5.14 -3.79
N TYR A 116 -6.60 4.25 -2.91
CA TYR A 116 -5.88 3.02 -3.29
C TYR A 116 -6.77 2.09 -4.09
N ILE A 117 -8.01 1.92 -3.68
CA ILE A 117 -8.99 1.08 -4.40
C ILE A 117 -9.30 1.68 -5.77
N ALA A 118 -9.56 2.98 -5.86
CA ALA A 118 -9.83 3.66 -7.12
C ALA A 118 -8.65 3.56 -8.09
N LEU A 119 -7.41 3.68 -7.60
CA LEU A 119 -6.21 3.50 -8.41
C LEU A 119 -6.10 2.06 -8.92
N ALA A 120 -6.31 1.08 -8.07
CA ALA A 120 -6.27 -0.32 -8.48
C ALA A 120 -7.34 -0.65 -9.54
N GLU A 121 -8.55 -0.13 -9.40
CA GLU A 121 -9.60 -0.26 -10.42
C GLU A 121 -9.21 0.41 -11.75
N ASP A 122 -8.62 1.59 -11.70
CA ASP A 122 -8.21 2.31 -12.90
C ASP A 122 -7.12 1.55 -13.66
N LEU A 123 -6.11 1.05 -12.95
CA LEU A 123 -5.06 0.21 -13.53
C LEU A 123 -5.60 -1.13 -14.07
N ALA A 124 -6.59 -1.71 -13.40
CA ALA A 124 -7.17 -3.01 -13.80
C ALA A 124 -7.94 -2.97 -15.13
N LYS A 125 -8.21 -1.79 -15.67
CA LYS A 125 -8.81 -1.65 -17.00
C LYS A 125 -7.90 -2.17 -18.12
N THR A 126 -6.59 -2.15 -17.89
CA THR A 126 -5.59 -2.47 -18.92
C THR A 126 -4.48 -3.41 -18.45
N ASN A 127 -4.47 -3.78 -17.16
CA ASN A 127 -3.42 -4.59 -16.55
C ASN A 127 -4.00 -5.66 -15.64
N GLU A 128 -3.23 -6.71 -15.38
CA GLU A 128 -3.45 -7.58 -14.23
C GLU A 128 -2.92 -6.89 -12.99
N VAL A 129 -3.80 -6.58 -12.03
CA VAL A 129 -3.49 -5.74 -10.86
C VAL A 129 -3.76 -6.47 -9.56
N GLU A 130 -2.86 -6.30 -8.61
CA GLU A 130 -3.09 -6.65 -7.20
C GLU A 130 -2.92 -5.43 -6.30
N LEU A 131 -3.77 -5.34 -5.29
CA LEU A 131 -3.67 -4.38 -4.19
C LEU A 131 -3.03 -5.08 -2.99
N LEU A 132 -1.81 -4.67 -2.64
CA LEU A 132 -1.00 -5.28 -1.59
C LEU A 132 -1.22 -4.56 -0.27
N THR A 133 -1.70 -5.27 0.76
CA THR A 133 -2.04 -4.68 2.05
C THR A 133 -1.94 -5.69 3.20
N PHE A 134 -1.79 -5.21 4.42
CA PHE A 134 -2.00 -5.96 5.67
C PHE A 134 -3.41 -5.76 6.24
N ASP A 135 -4.24 -4.89 5.65
CA ASP A 135 -5.53 -4.49 6.20
C ASP A 135 -6.68 -5.36 5.68
N LYS A 136 -7.25 -6.18 6.57
CA LYS A 136 -8.47 -6.95 6.30
C LYS A 136 -9.69 -6.06 6.04
N GLY A 137 -9.70 -4.85 6.59
CA GLY A 137 -10.77 -3.88 6.36
C GLY A 137 -10.79 -3.41 4.92
N LEU A 138 -9.62 -3.15 4.34
CA LEU A 138 -9.47 -2.77 2.94
C LEU A 138 -9.89 -3.92 2.01
N GLU A 139 -9.50 -5.16 2.32
CA GLU A 139 -9.95 -6.34 1.57
C GLU A 139 -11.49 -6.45 1.54
N LYS A 140 -12.15 -6.22 2.68
CA LYS A 140 -13.61 -6.23 2.77
C LYS A 140 -14.27 -5.11 1.95
N GLN A 141 -13.68 -3.91 1.93
CA GLN A 141 -14.17 -2.81 1.10
C GLN A 141 -14.09 -3.15 -0.39
N VAL A 142 -12.98 -3.73 -0.82
CA VAL A 142 -12.81 -4.17 -2.22
C VAL A 142 -13.84 -5.24 -2.59
N ALA A 143 -14.02 -6.25 -1.75
CA ALA A 143 -14.99 -7.31 -1.98
C ALA A 143 -16.43 -6.77 -2.10
N HIS A 144 -16.73 -5.66 -1.44
CA HIS A 144 -18.06 -5.04 -1.46
C HIS A 144 -18.31 -4.16 -2.70
N LYS A 145 -17.30 -3.44 -3.20
CA LYS A 145 -17.49 -2.38 -4.21
C LYS A 145 -16.63 -2.50 -5.47
N ALA A 146 -15.54 -3.24 -5.44
CA ALA A 146 -14.53 -3.26 -6.48
C ALA A 146 -14.14 -4.68 -6.89
N LEU A 147 -15.10 -5.43 -7.44
CA LEU A 147 -14.93 -6.85 -7.80
C LEU A 147 -13.84 -7.12 -8.83
N SER A 148 -13.41 -6.11 -9.60
CA SER A 148 -12.33 -6.23 -10.60
C SER A 148 -10.93 -6.18 -9.98
N VAL A 149 -10.82 -5.81 -8.70
CA VAL A 149 -9.54 -5.69 -8.00
C VAL A 149 -9.26 -6.95 -7.21
N LYS A 150 -8.09 -7.54 -7.43
CA LYS A 150 -7.57 -8.60 -6.58
C LYS A 150 -6.82 -7.99 -5.40
N VAL A 151 -7.07 -8.49 -4.20
CA VAL A 151 -6.32 -8.10 -3.01
C VAL A 151 -5.36 -9.22 -2.62
N HIS A 152 -4.08 -8.85 -2.50
CA HIS A 152 -3.09 -9.69 -1.84
C HIS A 152 -2.99 -9.25 -0.38
N LEU A 153 -3.72 -9.94 0.47
CA LEU A 153 -3.68 -9.71 1.91
C LEU A 153 -2.45 -10.41 2.51
N LEU A 154 -1.51 -9.60 2.99
CA LEU A 154 -0.36 -10.08 3.74
C LEU A 154 -0.78 -10.46 5.17
N THR A 155 -0.22 -11.54 5.68
CA THR A 155 -0.51 -12.03 7.02
C THR A 155 0.69 -11.78 7.93
N PRO A 156 0.56 -10.95 8.99
CA PRO A 156 1.64 -10.75 9.94
C PRO A 156 2.07 -12.09 10.58
N LEU A 157 3.37 -12.29 10.74
CA LEU A 157 3.89 -13.47 11.43
C LEU A 157 3.45 -13.47 12.89
N ILE A 158 3.07 -14.64 13.40
CA ILE A 158 2.82 -14.81 14.84
C ILE A 158 4.19 -14.94 15.49
N VAL A 159 4.58 -13.91 16.25
CA VAL A 159 5.79 -13.94 17.09
C VAL A 159 5.36 -14.45 18.46
N ASN A 160 5.71 -15.71 18.77
CA ASN A 160 5.51 -16.30 20.08
C ASN A 160 6.62 -15.84 21.04
#